data_e16d5c70f026cb31e7c32563e8aa257c
#
_entry.id   e16d5c70f026cb31e7c32563e8aa257c
#
_cell.length_a   1.000
_cell.length_b   1.000
_cell.length_c   1.000
_cell.angle_alpha   90.00
_cell.angle_beta   90.00
_cell.angle_gamma   90.00
#
_symmetry.space_group_name_H-M   'P 1'
#
loop_
_entity.id
_entity.type
_entity.pdbx_description
1 polymer ?
#
loop_
_entity_poly.entity_id
_entity_poly.type
_entity_poly.pdbx_seq_one_letter_code
_entity_poly.pdbx_strand_id
1 'polypeptide(L)'
;VQDFVAAWKADPAKVTIGGGSSPGGPDHLFPMETAKAAGVDPTKVNYVSYDGGGDLLTALLGNKITAGTSGLGEYVDQIESGQVRVLAVSGDERVEGVDAPTLTQAGIDLTFTNWRGVLAPPGISDEDKQAMVKVLEELHATDAWKEALVKNGWSDAFMTGPAFESFLNEQDTRVETTLTDLGLV
;
A
#
# COMPACT_ATOMS: atom_id res chain seq x y z
N VAL A 1 9.69 14.85 0.51
CA VAL A 1 9.39 14.00 1.68
C VAL A 1 9.72 14.72 2.98
N GLN A 2 10.94 15.21 3.14
CA GLN A 2 11.39 15.81 4.41
C GLN A 2 10.53 17.00 4.86
N ASP A 3 10.18 17.91 3.94
CA ASP A 3 9.30 19.05 4.26
C ASP A 3 7.91 18.59 4.68
N PHE A 4 7.37 17.55 4.00
CA PHE A 4 6.10 16.94 4.39
C PHE A 4 6.16 16.35 5.80
N VAL A 5 7.18 15.56 6.09
CA VAL A 5 7.39 14.96 7.42
C VAL A 5 7.59 16.03 8.49
N ALA A 6 8.34 17.11 8.18
CA ALA A 6 8.53 18.22 9.11
C ALA A 6 7.20 18.92 9.45
N ALA A 7 6.37 19.20 8.45
CA ALA A 7 5.05 19.78 8.65
C ALA A 7 4.14 18.82 9.45
N TRP A 8 4.21 17.53 9.15
CA TRP A 8 3.42 16.50 9.83
C TRP A 8 3.80 16.37 11.31
N LYS A 9 5.10 16.40 11.62
CA LYS A 9 5.59 16.42 13.01
C LYS A 9 5.20 17.67 13.78
N ALA A 10 5.19 18.82 13.09
CA ALA A 10 4.85 20.09 13.73
C ALA A 10 3.38 20.16 14.17
N ASP A 11 2.46 19.66 13.32
CA ASP A 11 1.03 19.64 13.64
C ASP A 11 0.34 18.54 12.81
N PRO A 12 0.26 17.30 13.33
CA PRO A 12 -0.38 16.19 12.61
C PRO A 12 -1.84 16.45 12.22
N ALA A 13 -2.57 17.19 13.02
CA ALA A 13 -3.99 17.49 12.80
C ALA A 13 -4.22 18.41 11.59
N LYS A 14 -3.23 19.25 11.23
CA LYS A 14 -3.30 20.13 10.06
C LYS A 14 -2.90 19.47 8.75
N VAL A 15 -2.25 18.31 8.81
CA VAL A 15 -1.87 17.55 7.61
C VAL A 15 -2.95 16.49 7.38
N THR A 16 -3.92 16.82 6.53
CA THR A 16 -4.99 15.88 6.19
C THR A 16 -4.50 14.89 5.15
N ILE A 17 -4.61 13.60 5.47
CA ILE A 17 -4.25 12.50 4.56
C ILE A 17 -5.53 11.78 4.16
N GLY A 18 -5.75 11.64 2.86
CA GLY A 18 -6.84 10.86 2.31
C GLY A 18 -6.40 9.48 1.86
N GLY A 19 -7.31 8.51 1.88
CA GLY A 19 -7.10 7.19 1.29
C GLY A 19 -8.40 6.62 0.73
N GLY A 20 -8.27 5.75 -0.28
CA GLY A 20 -9.39 5.13 -0.97
C GLY A 20 -9.98 3.92 -0.24
N SER A 21 -9.59 3.64 1.01
CA SER A 21 -10.11 2.53 1.81
C SER A 21 -10.61 2.98 3.17
N SER A 22 -11.54 2.19 3.71
CA SER A 22 -12.06 2.39 5.07
C SER A 22 -10.97 2.20 6.12
N PRO A 23 -11.17 2.70 7.36
CA PRO A 23 -10.28 2.41 8.48
C PRO A 23 -10.00 0.91 8.62
N GLY A 24 -8.71 0.55 8.78
CA GLY A 24 -8.23 -0.83 8.76
C GLY A 24 -7.83 -1.36 7.37
N GLY A 25 -8.20 -0.68 6.29
CA GLY A 25 -7.74 -1.02 4.95
C GLY A 25 -6.33 -0.51 4.64
N PRO A 26 -5.72 -0.96 3.50
CA PRO A 26 -4.31 -0.67 3.20
C PRO A 26 -3.99 0.83 3.12
N ASP A 27 -4.88 1.64 2.52
CA ASP A 27 -4.64 3.08 2.40
C ASP A 27 -4.80 3.84 3.73
N HIS A 28 -5.40 3.21 4.75
CA HIS A 28 -5.41 3.71 6.12
C HIS A 28 -4.19 3.23 6.90
N LEU A 29 -3.86 1.95 6.84
CA LEU A 29 -2.73 1.39 7.60
C LEU A 29 -1.40 2.00 7.15
N PHE A 30 -1.22 2.18 5.84
CA PHE A 30 0.02 2.74 5.28
C PHE A 30 0.41 4.10 5.87
N PRO A 31 -0.44 5.14 5.90
CA PRO A 31 -0.08 6.40 6.52
C PRO A 31 0.10 6.30 8.04
N MET A 32 -0.60 5.39 8.74
CA MET A 32 -0.42 5.21 10.17
C MET A 32 0.95 4.60 10.50
N GLU A 33 1.35 3.57 9.77
CA GLU A 33 2.67 2.97 9.91
C GLU A 33 3.78 3.95 9.48
N THR A 34 3.55 4.73 8.41
CA THR A 34 4.47 5.79 7.98
C THR A 34 4.63 6.87 9.05
N ALA A 35 3.53 7.29 9.68
CA ALA A 35 3.56 8.24 10.80
C ALA A 35 4.44 7.72 11.94
N LYS A 36 4.19 6.49 12.38
CA LYS A 36 4.96 5.82 13.43
C LYS A 36 6.44 5.74 13.08
N ALA A 37 6.80 5.27 11.89
CA ALA A 37 8.17 5.17 11.41
C ALA A 37 8.85 6.55 11.27
N ALA A 38 8.10 7.58 10.90
CA ALA A 38 8.57 8.94 10.83
C ALA A 38 8.66 9.63 12.20
N GLY A 39 8.20 9.02 13.29
CA GLY A 39 8.16 9.61 14.64
C GLY A 39 7.03 10.63 14.84
N VAL A 40 5.90 10.42 14.15
CA VAL A 40 4.63 11.10 14.34
C VAL A 40 3.69 10.16 15.11
N ASP A 41 2.94 10.67 16.06
CA ASP A 41 1.93 9.89 16.80
C ASP A 41 0.79 9.48 15.84
N PRO A 42 0.63 8.20 15.52
CA PRO A 42 -0.35 7.75 14.54
C PRO A 42 -1.80 8.01 14.99
N THR A 43 -2.07 8.11 16.30
CA THR A 43 -3.41 8.40 16.82
C THR A 43 -3.85 9.85 16.58
N LYS A 44 -2.91 10.72 16.19
CA LYS A 44 -3.17 12.14 15.88
C LYS A 44 -3.25 12.42 14.38
N VAL A 45 -3.06 11.40 13.55
CA VAL A 45 -3.15 11.55 12.09
C VAL A 45 -4.58 11.88 11.68
N ASN A 46 -4.74 12.98 10.96
CA ASN A 46 -6.02 13.39 10.39
C ASN A 46 -6.25 12.63 9.08
N TYR A 47 -6.89 11.46 9.18
CA TYR A 47 -7.21 10.61 8.03
C TYR A 47 -8.66 10.76 7.59
N VAL A 48 -8.87 10.87 6.27
CA VAL A 48 -10.20 10.93 5.64
C VAL A 48 -10.30 9.78 4.64
N SER A 49 -11.26 8.88 4.85
CA SER A 49 -11.56 7.81 3.90
C SER A 49 -12.46 8.30 2.78
N TYR A 50 -12.15 7.85 1.56
CA TYR A 50 -12.93 8.07 0.35
C TYR A 50 -13.40 6.74 -0.24
N ASP A 51 -14.39 6.77 -1.10
CA ASP A 51 -14.92 5.57 -1.77
C ASP A 51 -14.09 5.27 -3.03
N GLY A 52 -12.84 4.83 -2.81
CA GLY A 52 -11.89 4.50 -3.85
C GLY A 52 -11.07 5.67 -4.39
N GLY A 53 -10.20 5.36 -5.36
CA GLY A 53 -9.19 6.28 -5.91
C GLY A 53 -9.77 7.49 -6.65
N GLY A 54 -10.96 7.37 -7.27
CA GLY A 54 -11.58 8.46 -8.01
C GLY A 54 -12.02 9.63 -7.12
N ASP A 55 -12.68 9.34 -6.01
CA ASP A 55 -13.10 10.35 -5.04
C ASP A 55 -11.89 10.95 -4.31
N LEU A 56 -10.91 10.12 -3.97
CA LEU A 56 -9.65 10.56 -3.41
C LEU A 56 -8.91 11.53 -4.34
N LEU A 57 -8.81 11.21 -5.64
CA LEU A 57 -8.20 12.07 -6.64
C LEU A 57 -8.91 13.43 -6.73
N THR A 58 -10.24 13.41 -6.75
CA THR A 58 -11.06 14.66 -6.79
C THR A 58 -10.77 15.55 -5.57
N ALA A 59 -10.65 14.94 -4.38
CA ALA A 59 -10.32 15.67 -3.16
C ALA A 59 -8.90 16.24 -3.20
N LEU A 60 -7.94 15.47 -3.73
CA LEU A 60 -6.54 15.88 -3.85
C LEU A 60 -6.39 17.05 -4.83
N LEU A 61 -6.95 16.94 -6.04
CA LEU A 61 -6.95 18.01 -7.04
C LEU A 61 -7.72 19.27 -6.59
N GLY A 62 -8.76 19.07 -5.78
CA GLY A 62 -9.53 20.16 -5.18
C GLY A 62 -8.89 20.80 -3.94
N ASN A 63 -7.66 20.41 -3.57
CA ASN A 63 -6.96 20.87 -2.35
C ASN A 63 -7.78 20.70 -1.05
N LYS A 64 -8.60 19.64 -0.98
CA LYS A 64 -9.38 19.31 0.23
C LYS A 64 -8.57 18.52 1.23
N ILE A 65 -7.51 17.87 0.78
CA ILE A 65 -6.54 17.11 1.56
C ILE A 65 -5.12 17.52 1.19
N THR A 66 -4.19 17.32 2.12
CA THR A 66 -2.78 17.67 1.93
C THR A 66 -2.04 16.62 1.12
N ALA A 67 -2.34 15.34 1.35
CA ALA A 67 -1.75 14.21 0.66
C ALA A 67 -2.76 13.07 0.53
N GLY A 68 -2.51 12.17 -0.43
CA GLY A 68 -3.29 10.96 -0.64
C GLY A 68 -2.41 9.71 -0.59
N THR A 69 -2.99 8.60 -0.14
CA THR A 69 -2.39 7.27 -0.15
C THR A 69 -3.24 6.34 -1.01
N SER A 70 -2.66 5.72 -2.01
CA SER A 70 -3.34 4.82 -2.95
C SER A 70 -2.35 4.03 -3.80
N GLY A 71 -2.85 3.11 -4.61
CA GLY A 71 -2.05 2.41 -5.62
C GLY A 71 -1.56 3.36 -6.71
N LEU A 72 -0.26 3.32 -7.00
CA LEU A 72 0.39 4.21 -7.97
C LEU A 72 -0.27 4.14 -9.36
N GLY A 73 -0.64 2.94 -9.79
CA GLY A 73 -1.27 2.70 -11.09
C GLY A 73 -2.62 3.39 -11.30
N GLU A 74 -3.26 3.85 -10.21
CA GLU A 74 -4.55 4.57 -10.30
C GLU A 74 -4.40 6.02 -10.77
N TYR A 75 -3.19 6.59 -10.75
CA TYR A 75 -2.93 8.01 -10.99
C TYR A 75 -1.85 8.28 -12.04
N VAL A 76 -1.55 7.33 -12.90
CA VAL A 76 -0.48 7.44 -13.91
C VAL A 76 -0.66 8.69 -14.76
N ASP A 77 -1.86 8.92 -15.32
CA ASP A 77 -2.14 10.09 -16.17
C ASP A 77 -1.95 11.43 -15.43
N GLN A 78 -2.32 11.49 -14.15
CA GLN A 78 -2.19 12.69 -13.33
C GLN A 78 -0.76 12.94 -12.88
N ILE A 79 0.01 11.88 -12.71
CA ILE A 79 1.44 11.96 -12.41
C ILE A 79 2.19 12.44 -13.67
N GLU A 80 1.94 11.84 -14.82
CA GLU A 80 2.56 12.21 -16.10
C GLU A 80 2.22 13.64 -16.53
N SER A 81 0.98 14.08 -16.31
CA SER A 81 0.57 15.47 -16.59
C SER A 81 1.02 16.48 -15.54
N GLY A 82 1.67 16.04 -14.45
CA GLY A 82 2.14 16.91 -13.36
C GLY A 82 1.04 17.48 -12.47
N GLN A 83 -0.19 16.98 -12.58
CA GLN A 83 -1.30 17.39 -11.72
C GLN A 83 -1.15 16.84 -10.29
N VAL A 84 -0.50 15.68 -10.15
CA VAL A 84 -0.18 15.03 -8.89
C VAL A 84 1.31 14.76 -8.85
N ARG A 85 1.93 14.94 -7.70
CA ARG A 85 3.35 14.62 -7.46
C ARG A 85 3.46 13.47 -6.49
N VAL A 86 4.18 12.42 -6.87
CA VAL A 86 4.54 11.33 -5.95
C VAL A 86 5.61 11.84 -4.98
N LEU A 87 5.37 11.71 -3.68
CA LEU A 87 6.34 12.08 -2.65
C LEU A 87 7.31 10.92 -2.35
N ALA A 88 6.79 9.72 -2.23
CA ALA A 88 7.55 8.50 -2.04
C ALA A 88 6.73 7.29 -2.49
N VAL A 89 7.42 6.18 -2.78
CA VAL A 89 6.82 4.86 -2.96
C VAL A 89 7.11 4.00 -1.75
N SER A 90 6.21 3.06 -1.46
CA SER A 90 6.25 2.24 -0.23
C SER A 90 7.00 0.92 -0.37
N GLY A 91 7.35 0.52 -1.60
CA GLY A 91 8.15 -0.68 -1.86
C GLY A 91 9.62 -0.51 -1.45
N ASP A 92 10.37 -1.59 -1.50
CA ASP A 92 11.81 -1.64 -1.25
C ASP A 92 12.64 -1.08 -2.41
N GLU A 93 12.07 -1.05 -3.62
CA GLU A 93 12.70 -0.50 -4.82
C GLU A 93 11.91 0.68 -5.39
N ARG A 94 12.60 1.55 -6.14
CA ARG A 94 11.96 2.64 -6.89
C ARG A 94 11.16 2.06 -8.05
N VAL A 95 10.06 2.72 -8.37
CA VAL A 95 9.24 2.34 -9.52
C VAL A 95 9.79 3.02 -10.78
N GLU A 96 10.04 2.25 -11.82
CA GLU A 96 10.51 2.75 -13.11
C GLU A 96 9.53 3.79 -13.69
N GLY A 97 10.07 4.88 -14.22
CA GLY A 97 9.26 5.97 -14.76
C GLY A 97 8.68 6.93 -13.73
N VAL A 98 8.86 6.69 -12.43
CA VAL A 98 8.38 7.56 -11.36
C VAL A 98 9.53 8.27 -10.66
N ASP A 99 9.53 9.59 -10.72
CA ASP A 99 10.56 10.41 -10.04
C ASP A 99 10.22 10.60 -8.56
N ALA A 100 10.34 9.50 -7.81
CA ALA A 100 10.16 9.49 -6.37
C ALA A 100 11.10 8.49 -5.69
N PRO A 101 11.61 8.79 -4.48
CA PRO A 101 12.38 7.84 -3.67
C PRO A 101 11.47 6.79 -3.05
N THR A 102 12.06 5.69 -2.56
CA THR A 102 11.37 4.85 -1.57
C THR A 102 11.32 5.55 -0.21
N LEU A 103 10.43 5.12 0.69
CA LEU A 103 10.41 5.64 2.05
C LEU A 103 11.76 5.46 2.74
N THR A 104 12.38 4.30 2.59
CA THR A 104 13.71 4.00 3.16
C THR A 104 14.79 4.94 2.62
N GLN A 105 14.81 5.20 1.31
CA GLN A 105 15.72 6.19 0.70
C GLN A 105 15.45 7.61 1.21
N ALA A 106 14.22 7.90 1.58
CA ALA A 106 13.82 9.17 2.19
C ALA A 106 14.07 9.23 3.71
N GLY A 107 14.68 8.22 4.31
CA GLY A 107 15.03 8.17 5.74
C GLY A 107 13.87 7.71 6.64
N ILE A 108 12.84 7.11 6.09
CA ILE A 108 11.72 6.50 6.84
C ILE A 108 11.88 4.99 6.71
N ASP A 109 12.21 4.31 7.80
CA ASP A 109 12.46 2.86 7.84
C ASP A 109 11.12 2.09 7.82
N LEU A 110 10.54 2.03 6.64
CA LEU A 110 9.29 1.32 6.37
C LEU A 110 9.25 0.83 4.93
N THR A 111 8.90 -0.45 4.77
CA THR A 111 8.41 -1.02 3.52
C THR A 111 6.97 -1.49 3.73
N PHE A 112 6.08 -1.06 2.84
CA PHE A 112 4.67 -1.41 2.89
C PHE A 112 4.21 -1.88 1.50
N THR A 113 3.54 -3.03 1.45
CA THR A 113 3.01 -3.60 0.21
C THR A 113 1.50 -3.78 0.28
N ASN A 114 0.81 -3.36 -0.77
CA ASN A 114 -0.60 -3.68 -0.97
C ASN A 114 -0.69 -4.95 -1.82
N TRP A 115 -0.44 -6.09 -1.19
CA TRP A 115 -0.40 -7.39 -1.86
C TRP A 115 -1.78 -7.89 -2.28
N ARG A 116 -1.80 -8.82 -3.23
CA ARG A 116 -2.98 -9.58 -3.67
C ARG A 116 -2.67 -11.07 -3.56
N GLY A 117 -3.63 -11.85 -3.10
CA GLY A 117 -3.47 -13.31 -2.94
C GLY A 117 -4.75 -14.07 -3.26
N VAL A 118 -4.59 -15.35 -3.55
CA VAL A 118 -5.71 -16.29 -3.76
C VAL A 118 -5.74 -17.24 -2.58
N LEU A 119 -6.90 -17.32 -1.93
CA LEU A 119 -7.15 -18.22 -0.79
C LEU A 119 -8.23 -19.22 -1.18
N ALA A 120 -8.09 -20.44 -0.68
CA ALA A 120 -9.11 -21.48 -0.80
C ALA A 120 -9.91 -21.59 0.52
N PRO A 121 -11.15 -22.11 0.46
CA PRO A 121 -11.92 -22.42 1.68
C PRO A 121 -11.19 -23.42 2.58
N PRO A 122 -11.40 -23.39 3.90
CA PRO A 122 -10.84 -24.39 4.79
C PRO A 122 -11.40 -25.79 4.49
N GLY A 123 -10.55 -26.81 4.69
CA GLY A 123 -10.97 -28.21 4.56
C GLY A 123 -10.96 -28.78 3.13
N ILE A 124 -10.37 -28.06 2.17
CA ILE A 124 -10.08 -28.69 0.86
C ILE A 124 -9.07 -29.82 1.01
N SER A 125 -9.10 -30.79 0.10
CA SER A 125 -8.14 -31.87 0.08
C SER A 125 -6.73 -31.40 -0.29
N ASP A 126 -5.70 -32.14 0.12
CA ASP A 126 -4.32 -31.86 -0.30
C ASP A 126 -4.14 -31.97 -1.82
N GLU A 127 -4.90 -32.85 -2.47
CA GLU A 127 -4.91 -33.01 -3.94
C GLU A 127 -5.45 -31.73 -4.62
N ASP A 128 -6.59 -31.20 -4.15
CA ASP A 128 -7.16 -29.96 -4.66
C ASP A 128 -6.23 -28.77 -4.41
N LYS A 129 -5.64 -28.69 -3.22
CA LYS A 129 -4.64 -27.65 -2.88
C LYS A 129 -3.46 -27.69 -3.86
N GLN A 130 -2.89 -28.85 -4.10
CA GLN A 130 -1.77 -29.01 -5.02
C GLN A 130 -2.16 -28.69 -6.46
N ALA A 131 -3.37 -29.08 -6.90
CA ALA A 131 -3.87 -28.76 -8.23
C ALA A 131 -4.00 -27.23 -8.41
N MET A 132 -4.54 -26.52 -7.42
CA MET A 132 -4.66 -25.04 -7.46
C MET A 132 -3.30 -24.36 -7.50
N VAL A 133 -2.34 -24.79 -6.65
CA VAL A 133 -0.98 -24.27 -6.65
C VAL A 133 -0.33 -24.45 -8.01
N LYS A 134 -0.45 -25.62 -8.62
CA LYS A 134 0.11 -25.90 -9.94
C LYS A 134 -0.47 -24.96 -11.01
N VAL A 135 -1.79 -24.70 -11.00
CA VAL A 135 -2.42 -23.76 -11.94
C VAL A 135 -1.84 -22.35 -11.77
N LEU A 136 -1.62 -21.90 -10.52
CA LEU A 136 -1.04 -20.58 -10.27
C LEU A 136 0.43 -20.50 -10.68
N GLU A 137 1.21 -21.56 -10.47
CA GLU A 137 2.61 -21.65 -10.93
C GLU A 137 2.70 -21.63 -12.46
N GLU A 138 1.81 -22.37 -13.14
CA GLU A 138 1.71 -22.37 -14.62
C GLU A 138 1.32 -20.96 -15.13
N LEU A 139 0.37 -20.28 -14.48
CA LEU A 139 -0.01 -18.91 -14.81
C LEU A 139 1.14 -17.93 -14.62
N HIS A 140 1.85 -18.00 -13.47
CA HIS A 140 3.00 -17.16 -13.18
C HIS A 140 4.12 -17.28 -14.22
N ALA A 141 4.32 -18.48 -14.80
CA ALA A 141 5.32 -18.72 -15.83
C ALA A 141 4.97 -18.11 -17.21
N THR A 142 3.75 -17.59 -17.40
CA THR A 142 3.30 -17.06 -18.70
C THR A 142 3.76 -15.62 -18.94
N ASP A 143 3.85 -15.24 -20.23
CA ASP A 143 4.09 -13.85 -20.61
C ASP A 143 2.90 -12.96 -20.24
N ALA A 144 1.66 -13.49 -20.25
CA ALA A 144 0.47 -12.77 -19.80
C ALA A 144 0.56 -12.29 -18.35
N TRP A 145 1.19 -13.07 -17.46
CA TRP A 145 1.47 -12.63 -16.07
C TRP A 145 2.38 -11.41 -16.07
N LYS A 146 3.51 -11.48 -16.78
CA LYS A 146 4.49 -10.39 -16.86
C LYS A 146 3.88 -9.13 -17.48
N GLU A 147 3.09 -9.28 -18.54
CA GLU A 147 2.36 -8.17 -19.16
C GLU A 147 1.36 -7.52 -18.20
N ALA A 148 0.66 -8.34 -17.39
CA ALA A 148 -0.25 -7.82 -16.38
C ALA A 148 0.48 -7.04 -15.28
N LEU A 149 1.65 -7.48 -14.82
CA LEU A 149 2.47 -6.74 -13.87
C LEU A 149 2.86 -5.36 -14.43
N VAL A 150 3.43 -5.34 -15.63
CA VAL A 150 3.84 -4.09 -16.30
C VAL A 150 2.66 -3.16 -16.50
N LYS A 151 1.53 -3.66 -17.03
CA LYS A 151 0.33 -2.87 -17.31
C LYS A 151 -0.23 -2.18 -16.06
N ASN A 152 -0.13 -2.84 -14.90
CA ASN A 152 -0.69 -2.32 -13.65
C ASN A 152 0.36 -1.63 -12.76
N GLY A 153 1.63 -1.58 -13.18
CA GLY A 153 2.72 -1.06 -12.34
C GLY A 153 2.93 -1.89 -11.07
N TRP A 154 2.74 -3.22 -11.15
CA TRP A 154 2.88 -4.13 -10.02
C TRP A 154 4.24 -4.80 -10.01
N SER A 155 4.77 -5.03 -8.81
CA SER A 155 5.96 -5.86 -8.61
C SER A 155 5.59 -7.33 -8.49
N ASP A 156 6.45 -8.22 -9.00
CA ASP A 156 6.27 -9.65 -8.82
C ASP A 156 6.62 -10.05 -7.38
N ALA A 157 5.63 -10.57 -6.67
CA ALA A 157 5.75 -11.06 -5.30
C ALA A 157 5.17 -12.49 -5.17
N PHE A 158 5.26 -13.28 -6.26
CA PHE A 158 4.68 -14.62 -6.31
C PHE A 158 5.29 -15.54 -5.25
N MET A 159 4.43 -16.14 -4.45
CA MET A 159 4.79 -17.17 -3.48
C MET A 159 3.62 -18.14 -3.25
N THR A 160 3.93 -19.39 -2.92
CA THR A 160 2.95 -20.44 -2.65
C THR A 160 3.34 -21.26 -1.41
N GLY A 161 2.42 -22.08 -0.94
CA GLY A 161 2.66 -23.05 0.13
C GLY A 161 3.17 -22.42 1.43
N PRO A 162 4.18 -23.03 2.10
CA PRO A 162 4.65 -22.58 3.41
C PRO A 162 5.19 -21.13 3.42
N ALA A 163 5.78 -20.66 2.31
CA ALA A 163 6.26 -19.29 2.21
C ALA A 163 5.11 -18.30 2.25
N PHE A 164 4.02 -18.58 1.52
CA PHE A 164 2.83 -17.74 1.55
C PHE A 164 2.11 -17.78 2.89
N GLU A 165 2.07 -18.94 3.55
CA GLU A 165 1.51 -19.09 4.91
C GLU A 165 2.29 -18.25 5.94
N SER A 166 3.63 -18.30 5.90
CA SER A 166 4.48 -17.46 6.76
C SER A 166 4.21 -15.98 6.54
N PHE A 167 4.17 -15.57 5.27
CA PHE A 167 3.85 -14.20 4.90
C PHE A 167 2.48 -13.77 5.43
N LEU A 168 1.44 -14.59 5.32
CA LEU A 168 0.11 -14.27 5.84
C LEU A 168 0.12 -14.07 7.35
N ASN A 169 0.80 -14.94 8.10
CA ASN A 169 0.92 -14.81 9.55
C ASN A 169 1.67 -13.54 9.97
N GLU A 170 2.70 -13.15 9.21
CA GLU A 170 3.42 -11.89 9.43
C GLU A 170 2.51 -10.67 9.14
N GLN A 171 1.73 -10.72 8.05
CA GLN A 171 0.78 -9.66 7.73
C GLN A 171 -0.33 -9.53 8.79
N ASP A 172 -0.88 -10.65 9.26
CA ASP A 172 -1.89 -10.68 10.30
C ASP A 172 -1.38 -10.02 11.59
N THR A 173 -0.20 -10.44 12.06
CA THR A 173 0.46 -9.84 13.22
C THR A 173 0.72 -8.34 13.05
N ARG A 174 1.17 -7.91 11.87
CA ARG A 174 1.43 -6.49 11.57
C ARG A 174 0.14 -5.67 11.64
N VAL A 175 -0.92 -6.16 10.99
CA VAL A 175 -2.22 -5.48 10.97
C VAL A 175 -2.80 -5.39 12.37
N GLU A 176 -2.82 -6.50 13.13
CA GLU A 176 -3.30 -6.54 14.52
C GLU A 176 -2.54 -5.54 15.40
N THR A 177 -1.21 -5.51 15.28
CA THR A 177 -0.37 -4.57 16.03
C THR A 177 -0.73 -3.13 15.70
N THR A 178 -0.85 -2.79 14.41
CA THR A 178 -1.19 -1.43 13.98
C THR A 178 -2.58 -1.02 14.46
N LEU A 179 -3.57 -1.90 14.35
CA LEU A 179 -4.94 -1.63 14.81
C LEU A 179 -5.01 -1.46 16.34
N THR A 180 -4.25 -2.28 17.07
CA THR A 180 -4.12 -2.15 18.54
C THR A 180 -3.49 -0.81 18.94
N ASP A 181 -2.41 -0.41 18.29
CA ASP A 181 -1.75 0.89 18.52
C ASP A 181 -2.69 2.08 18.27
N LEU A 182 -3.65 1.91 17.35
CA LEU A 182 -4.68 2.90 17.02
C LEU A 182 -5.91 2.83 17.92
N GLY A 183 -6.02 1.82 18.79
CA GLY A 183 -7.19 1.59 19.65
C GLY A 183 -8.45 1.17 18.87
N LEU A 184 -8.27 0.49 17.72
CA LEU A 184 -9.35 0.02 16.86
C LEU A 184 -9.73 -1.46 17.13
N VAL A 185 -8.89 -2.18 17.86
CA VAL A 185 -9.13 -3.55 18.39
C VAL A 185 -8.55 -3.68 19.79
#